data_bdfa9c003a3d8e565a7fd7bb825fc308
#
_entry.id   bdfa9c003a3d8e565a7fd7bb825fc308
#
_cell.length_a   1.000
_cell.length_b   1.000
_cell.length_c   1.000
_cell.angle_alpha   90.00
_cell.angle_beta   90.00
_cell.angle_gamma   90.00
#
_symmetry.space_group_name_H-M   'P 1'
#
loop_
_entity.id
_entity.type
_entity.pdbx_description
1 polymer ?
#
loop_
_entity_poly.entity_id
_entity_poly.type
_entity_poly.pdbx_seq_one_letter_code
_entity_poly.pdbx_strand_id
1 'polypeptide(L)'
;MRETAWRPAASLRARIAPTEVDPWRQRHLRGEVHDENAFALGGISAHAGLFSSAADLSRLARMYLNHGRLDGVQVLDSATIARFTSRPDSPLSNRALGWEKPNGSNSAGRRMSAAAFGHTGFTGTSFWVDPANDVFVILLTNRVNPTRENRKIGGVRIAVADAVMGALQGCAENATLLECPGSGR
;
A
#
# COMPACT_ATOMS: atom_id res chain seq x y z
N MET A 1 9.27 -2.43 12.50
CA MET A 1 9.59 -2.16 11.09
C MET A 1 11.08 -1.80 11.03
N ARG A 2 11.90 -2.72 10.56
CA ARG A 2 13.38 -2.57 10.58
C ARG A 2 13.96 -2.17 9.21
N GLU A 3 13.17 -2.32 8.17
CA GLU A 3 13.54 -2.02 6.78
C GLU A 3 12.77 -0.80 6.22
N THR A 4 12.16 -0.02 7.11
CA THR A 4 11.41 1.19 6.75
C THR A 4 12.18 2.42 7.16
N ALA A 5 12.56 3.24 6.18
CA ALA A 5 13.35 4.44 6.42
C ALA A 5 13.25 5.44 5.28
N TRP A 6 13.37 6.73 5.59
CA TRP A 6 13.85 7.71 4.64
C TRP A 6 15.37 7.61 4.52
N ARG A 7 15.91 7.87 3.33
CA ARG A 7 17.36 7.85 3.08
C ARG A 7 18.02 6.55 3.60
N PRO A 8 17.63 5.38 3.05
CA PRO A 8 18.15 4.10 3.53
C PRO A 8 19.69 4.07 3.47
N ALA A 9 20.29 3.36 4.41
CA ALA A 9 21.75 3.23 4.49
C ALA A 9 22.34 2.67 3.18
N ALA A 10 23.52 3.12 2.82
CA ALA A 10 24.20 2.70 1.58
C ALA A 10 24.37 1.18 1.48
N SER A 11 24.54 0.49 2.62
CA SER A 11 24.63 -0.98 2.70
C SER A 11 23.36 -1.70 2.23
N LEU A 12 22.19 -1.06 2.26
CA LEU A 12 20.92 -1.61 1.79
C LEU A 12 20.70 -1.38 0.29
N ARG A 13 21.52 -0.56 -0.36
CA ARG A 13 21.29 -0.11 -1.75
C ARG A 13 21.14 -1.26 -2.74
N ALA A 14 21.91 -2.33 -2.59
CA ALA A 14 21.83 -3.50 -3.46
C ALA A 14 20.48 -4.24 -3.38
N ARG A 15 19.78 -4.15 -2.25
CA ARG A 15 18.47 -4.75 -2.01
C ARG A 15 17.28 -3.87 -2.43
N ILE A 16 17.54 -2.61 -2.76
CA ILE A 16 16.49 -1.66 -3.13
C ILE A 16 16.25 -1.74 -4.63
N ALA A 17 15.00 -1.86 -5.03
CA ALA A 17 14.63 -1.80 -6.45
C ALA A 17 15.01 -0.43 -7.04
N PRO A 18 15.67 -0.40 -8.21
CA PRO A 18 15.92 0.87 -8.89
C PRO A 18 14.58 1.47 -9.34
N THR A 19 14.53 2.78 -9.46
CA THR A 19 13.37 3.48 -10.00
C THR A 19 13.65 3.92 -11.45
N GLU A 20 13.70 5.18 -11.74
CA GLU A 20 13.81 5.70 -13.10
C GLU A 20 15.27 5.89 -13.52
N VAL A 21 15.56 5.79 -14.81
CA VAL A 21 16.73 6.46 -15.39
C VAL A 21 16.34 7.94 -15.54
N ASP A 22 16.67 8.70 -14.50
CA ASP A 22 16.16 10.06 -14.31
C ASP A 22 16.89 11.03 -15.25
N PRO A 23 16.19 11.66 -16.20
CA PRO A 23 16.79 12.60 -17.13
C PRO A 23 17.24 13.89 -16.46
N TRP A 24 16.62 14.29 -15.34
CA TRP A 24 16.98 15.50 -14.61
C TRP A 24 18.27 15.32 -13.81
N ARG A 25 18.40 14.19 -13.09
CA ARG A 25 19.60 13.84 -12.30
C ARG A 25 20.65 13.09 -13.12
N GLN A 26 20.34 12.73 -14.37
CA GLN A 26 21.21 12.03 -15.33
C GLN A 26 21.82 10.73 -14.76
N ARG A 27 21.01 9.98 -14.00
CA ARG A 27 21.43 8.69 -13.45
C ARG A 27 20.25 7.76 -13.16
N HIS A 28 20.53 6.47 -13.05
CA HIS A 28 19.56 5.48 -12.61
C HIS A 28 19.40 5.54 -11.10
N LEU A 29 18.20 5.91 -10.64
CA LEU A 29 17.93 6.12 -9.23
C LEU A 29 17.79 4.78 -8.50
N ARG A 30 18.53 4.63 -7.41
CA ARG A 30 18.43 3.48 -6.50
C ARG A 30 18.81 3.88 -5.09
N GLY A 31 17.90 3.70 -4.13
CA GLY A 31 18.10 4.06 -2.72
C GLY A 31 18.08 5.56 -2.45
N GLU A 32 17.61 6.34 -3.41
CA GLU A 32 17.26 7.75 -3.25
C GLU A 32 15.82 7.97 -3.72
N VAL A 33 15.14 8.98 -3.16
CA VAL A 33 13.76 9.26 -3.48
C VAL A 33 13.59 9.63 -4.95
N HIS A 34 12.57 9.05 -5.59
CA HIS A 34 12.25 9.33 -6.99
C HIS A 34 11.70 10.75 -7.18
N ASP A 35 10.80 11.18 -6.27
CA ASP A 35 10.15 12.48 -6.32
C ASP A 35 11.16 13.63 -6.23
N GLU A 36 11.09 14.56 -7.19
CA GLU A 36 12.04 15.68 -7.34
C GLU A 36 11.92 16.68 -6.18
N ASN A 37 10.69 16.97 -5.72
CA ASN A 37 10.48 17.90 -4.61
C ASN A 37 10.99 17.33 -3.29
N ALA A 38 10.71 16.06 -3.04
CA ALA A 38 11.24 15.36 -1.87
C ALA A 38 12.78 15.29 -1.92
N PHE A 39 13.36 15.09 -3.11
CA PHE A 39 14.80 15.11 -3.28
C PHE A 39 15.39 16.50 -2.97
N ALA A 40 14.80 17.57 -3.47
CA ALA A 40 15.22 18.94 -3.19
C ALA A 40 15.12 19.30 -1.69
N LEU A 41 14.18 18.68 -0.97
CA LEU A 41 14.04 18.78 0.50
C LEU A 41 15.01 17.86 1.26
N GLY A 42 16.02 17.30 0.61
CA GLY A 42 17.02 16.45 1.25
C GLY A 42 16.59 14.97 1.40
N GLY A 43 15.56 14.54 0.69
CA GLY A 43 15.12 13.13 0.64
C GLY A 43 14.22 12.70 1.80
N ILE A 44 13.75 13.61 2.64
CA ILE A 44 12.81 13.36 3.73
C ILE A 44 11.61 14.28 3.54
N SER A 45 10.45 13.69 3.27
CA SER A 45 9.23 14.45 3.07
C SER A 45 8.01 13.63 3.47
N ALA A 46 6.92 14.29 3.87
CA ALA A 46 5.68 13.61 4.24
C ALA A 46 4.95 12.99 3.04
N HIS A 47 5.16 13.49 1.82
CA HIS A 47 4.43 13.04 0.63
C HIS A 47 5.18 11.97 -0.18
N ALA A 48 6.50 11.83 -0.02
CA ALA A 48 7.30 10.85 -0.77
C ALA A 48 8.63 10.54 -0.08
N GLY A 49 9.31 9.46 -0.51
CA GLY A 49 10.68 9.15 -0.10
C GLY A 49 10.81 8.08 0.97
N LEU A 50 9.72 7.55 1.49
CA LEU A 50 9.78 6.42 2.41
C LEU A 50 10.05 5.12 1.64
N PHE A 51 11.08 4.39 2.04
CA PHE A 51 11.41 3.05 1.59
C PHE A 51 10.91 2.04 2.60
N SER A 52 10.41 0.90 2.13
CA SER A 52 9.93 -0.17 2.99
C SER A 52 10.00 -1.53 2.27
N SER A 53 9.71 -2.60 3.00
CA SER A 53 9.52 -3.95 2.48
C SER A 53 8.07 -4.41 2.67
N ALA A 54 7.65 -5.45 1.92
CA ALA A 54 6.34 -6.04 2.11
C ALA A 54 6.14 -6.58 3.54
N ALA A 55 7.20 -7.12 4.15
CA ALA A 55 7.17 -7.60 5.53
C ALA A 55 6.90 -6.48 6.53
N ASP A 56 7.56 -5.33 6.38
CA ASP A 56 7.31 -4.18 7.26
C ASP A 56 5.91 -3.57 7.02
N LEU A 57 5.49 -3.45 5.77
CA LEU A 57 4.16 -2.95 5.44
C LEU A 57 3.05 -3.89 5.92
N SER A 58 3.26 -5.22 5.92
CA SER A 58 2.29 -6.16 6.46
C SER A 58 2.08 -5.98 7.97
N ARG A 59 3.13 -5.61 8.71
CA ARG A 59 3.01 -5.25 10.13
C ARG A 59 2.13 -4.01 10.32
N LEU A 60 2.32 -2.99 9.49
CA LEU A 60 1.48 -1.79 9.49
C LEU A 60 0.01 -2.16 9.17
N ALA A 61 -0.23 -2.98 8.14
CA ALA A 61 -1.57 -3.42 7.76
C ALA A 61 -2.25 -4.20 8.89
N ARG A 62 -1.54 -5.14 9.52
CA ARG A 62 -2.04 -5.89 10.68
C ARG A 62 -2.37 -4.98 11.86
N MET A 63 -1.57 -3.97 12.13
CA MET A 63 -1.87 -2.97 13.17
C MET A 63 -3.20 -2.27 12.88
N TYR A 64 -3.47 -1.90 11.64
CA TYR A 64 -4.76 -1.31 11.25
C TYR A 64 -5.91 -2.30 11.39
N LEU A 65 -5.79 -3.55 10.93
CA LEU A 65 -6.80 -4.60 11.08
C LEU A 65 -7.11 -4.89 12.56
N ASN A 66 -6.10 -4.84 13.41
CA ASN A 66 -6.23 -5.07 14.87
C ASN A 66 -6.54 -3.77 15.65
N HIS A 67 -7.24 -2.81 15.04
CA HIS A 67 -7.68 -1.58 15.70
C HIS A 67 -6.57 -0.83 16.44
N GLY A 68 -5.38 -0.77 15.85
CA GLY A 68 -4.22 -0.06 16.38
C GLY A 68 -3.31 -0.90 17.25
N ARG A 69 -3.53 -2.20 17.40
CA ARG A 69 -2.67 -3.10 18.18
C ARG A 69 -1.74 -3.89 17.28
N LEU A 70 -0.49 -4.04 17.73
CA LEU A 70 0.50 -4.90 17.10
C LEU A 70 1.35 -5.59 18.18
N ASP A 71 1.48 -6.91 18.08
CA ASP A 71 2.28 -7.73 19.00
C ASP A 71 1.94 -7.45 20.48
N GLY A 72 0.65 -7.29 20.81
CA GLY A 72 0.17 -7.02 22.16
C GLY A 72 0.21 -5.56 22.61
N VAL A 73 0.86 -4.67 21.83
CA VAL A 73 1.00 -3.24 22.16
C VAL A 73 -0.04 -2.40 21.42
N GLN A 74 -0.70 -1.49 22.11
CA GLN A 74 -1.52 -0.45 21.47
C GLN A 74 -0.61 0.64 20.92
N VAL A 75 -0.46 0.67 19.58
CA VAL A 75 0.41 1.63 18.86
C VAL A 75 -0.35 2.92 18.55
N LEU A 76 -1.60 2.79 18.11
CA LEU A 76 -2.52 3.89 17.84
C LEU A 76 -3.85 3.63 18.52
N ASP A 77 -4.48 4.67 18.99
CA ASP A 77 -5.83 4.59 19.53
C ASP A 77 -6.86 4.18 18.45
N SER A 78 -7.79 3.30 18.81
CA SER A 78 -8.79 2.75 17.90
C SER A 78 -9.75 3.81 17.34
N ALA A 79 -10.13 4.80 18.15
CA ALA A 79 -10.98 5.91 17.70
C ALA A 79 -10.23 6.81 16.71
N THR A 80 -8.94 7.01 16.91
CA THR A 80 -8.07 7.71 15.95
C THR A 80 -8.03 6.98 14.61
N ILE A 81 -7.81 5.66 14.61
CA ILE A 81 -7.85 4.86 13.39
C ILE A 81 -9.20 5.00 12.69
N ALA A 82 -10.29 4.80 13.42
CA ALA A 82 -11.63 4.91 12.85
C ALA A 82 -11.84 6.28 12.20
N ARG A 83 -11.44 7.37 12.86
CA ARG A 83 -11.55 8.72 12.33
C ARG A 83 -10.72 8.94 11.06
N PHE A 84 -9.48 8.43 11.01
CA PHE A 84 -8.59 8.65 9.87
C PHE A 84 -8.93 7.77 8.66
N THR A 85 -9.54 6.61 8.87
CA THR A 85 -9.90 5.66 7.80
C THR A 85 -11.35 5.76 7.34
N SER A 86 -12.21 6.46 8.09
CA SER A 86 -13.58 6.73 7.69
C SER A 86 -13.63 7.85 6.64
N ARG A 87 -14.57 7.70 5.70
CA ARG A 87 -14.87 8.79 4.75
C ARG A 87 -15.57 9.91 5.52
N PRO A 88 -15.07 11.15 5.45
CA PRO A 88 -15.85 12.29 5.91
C PRO A 88 -17.15 12.37 5.13
N ASP A 89 -18.22 12.80 5.77
CA ASP A 89 -19.51 13.04 5.11
C ASP A 89 -19.40 14.30 4.22
N SER A 90 -18.74 14.13 3.09
CA SER A 90 -18.47 15.20 2.12
C SER A 90 -18.74 14.73 0.72
N PRO A 91 -19.66 15.39 -0.02
CA PRO A 91 -19.89 15.08 -1.44
C PRO A 91 -18.69 15.43 -2.32
N LEU A 92 -17.72 16.18 -1.80
CA LEU A 92 -16.62 16.78 -2.58
C LEU A 92 -15.41 15.84 -2.71
N SER A 93 -15.29 14.78 -1.90
CA SER A 93 -14.12 13.92 -1.92
C SER A 93 -14.44 12.47 -1.60
N ASN A 94 -13.80 11.55 -2.33
CA ASN A 94 -13.81 10.11 -2.03
C ASN A 94 -12.63 9.70 -1.14
N ARG A 95 -12.07 10.61 -0.37
CA ARG A 95 -10.90 10.35 0.48
C ARG A 95 -11.26 10.40 1.95
N ALA A 96 -10.59 9.56 2.72
CA ALA A 96 -10.45 9.70 4.15
C ALA A 96 -9.23 10.62 4.47
N LEU A 97 -8.86 10.74 5.74
CA LEU A 97 -7.71 11.55 6.12
C LEU A 97 -6.40 10.83 5.78
N GLY A 98 -5.80 11.19 4.64
CA GLY A 98 -4.58 10.57 4.11
C GLY A 98 -4.79 9.29 3.32
N TRP A 99 -6.02 8.76 3.20
CA TRP A 99 -6.33 7.52 2.52
C TRP A 99 -7.32 7.72 1.37
N GLU A 100 -7.23 6.89 0.35
CA GLU A 100 -8.28 6.69 -0.65
C GLU A 100 -9.30 5.67 -0.15
N LYS A 101 -10.55 5.83 -0.57
CA LYS A 101 -11.63 4.86 -0.37
C LYS A 101 -11.97 4.16 -1.69
N PRO A 102 -12.45 2.91 -1.68
CA PRO A 102 -12.94 2.24 -2.89
C PRO A 102 -14.03 3.08 -3.57
N ASN A 103 -13.96 3.14 -4.90
CA ASN A 103 -14.96 3.82 -5.73
C ASN A 103 -15.38 3.00 -6.96
N GLY A 104 -15.00 1.70 -6.99
CA GLY A 104 -15.31 0.77 -8.08
C GLY A 104 -14.40 0.90 -9.32
N SER A 105 -13.54 1.92 -9.38
CA SER A 105 -12.66 2.16 -10.53
C SER A 105 -11.21 2.46 -10.17
N ASN A 106 -10.91 2.69 -8.90
CA ASN A 106 -9.55 2.92 -8.43
C ASN A 106 -8.81 1.61 -8.11
N SER A 107 -7.60 1.72 -7.61
CA SER A 107 -6.69 0.60 -7.34
C SER A 107 -7.15 -0.37 -6.24
N ALA A 108 -8.26 -0.09 -5.55
CA ALA A 108 -8.95 -1.04 -4.67
C ALA A 108 -9.60 -2.21 -5.44
N GLY A 109 -9.75 -2.06 -6.76
CA GLY A 109 -10.55 -2.99 -7.53
C GLY A 109 -12.06 -2.80 -7.31
N ARG A 110 -12.83 -3.82 -7.67
CA ARG A 110 -14.30 -3.79 -7.64
C ARG A 110 -14.89 -4.58 -6.48
N ARG A 111 -14.06 -5.36 -5.78
CA ARG A 111 -14.50 -6.37 -4.80
C ARG A 111 -14.18 -6.00 -3.35
N MET A 112 -13.32 -5.02 -3.10
CA MET A 112 -13.07 -4.53 -1.74
C MET A 112 -14.32 -3.85 -1.18
N SER A 113 -14.53 -4.00 0.12
CA SER A 113 -15.67 -3.41 0.83
C SER A 113 -15.59 -1.88 0.90
N ALA A 114 -16.70 -1.22 1.18
CA ALA A 114 -16.74 0.22 1.42
C ALA A 114 -15.92 0.63 2.66
N ALA A 115 -15.65 -0.30 3.59
CA ALA A 115 -14.80 -0.06 4.75
C ALA A 115 -13.31 0.02 4.39
N ALA A 116 -12.89 -0.56 3.26
CA ALA A 116 -11.50 -0.57 2.84
C ALA A 116 -10.94 0.85 2.67
N PHE A 117 -9.64 0.96 2.86
CA PHE A 117 -8.87 2.19 2.66
C PHE A 117 -7.46 1.83 2.19
N GLY A 118 -6.84 2.73 1.47
CA GLY A 118 -5.51 2.47 0.91
C GLY A 118 -4.92 3.68 0.21
N HIS A 119 -3.78 3.49 -0.40
CA HIS A 119 -3.11 4.51 -1.21
C HIS A 119 -2.21 3.89 -2.26
N THR A 120 -1.88 4.67 -3.27
CA THR A 120 -0.95 4.29 -4.32
C THR A 120 0.32 5.13 -4.28
N GLY A 121 1.45 4.54 -4.70
CA GLY A 121 2.68 5.28 -4.94
C GLY A 121 2.91 5.54 -6.43
N PHE A 122 3.44 6.70 -6.75
CA PHE A 122 3.75 7.09 -8.13
C PHE A 122 4.67 6.07 -8.83
N THR A 123 5.63 5.52 -8.10
CA THR A 123 6.60 4.56 -8.61
C THR A 123 6.03 3.18 -8.96
N GLY A 124 4.79 2.89 -8.55
CA GLY A 124 4.10 1.65 -8.93
C GLY A 124 3.54 0.84 -7.76
N THR A 125 3.74 1.26 -6.53
CA THR A 125 3.26 0.56 -5.34
C THR A 125 1.79 0.82 -5.07
N SER A 126 1.14 -0.10 -4.33
CA SER A 126 -0.16 0.13 -3.69
C SER A 126 -0.26 -0.63 -2.38
N PHE A 127 -1.04 -0.07 -1.46
CA PHE A 127 -1.31 -0.60 -0.13
C PHE A 127 -2.80 -0.43 0.15
N TRP A 128 -3.50 -1.52 0.39
CA TRP A 128 -4.92 -1.54 0.72
C TRP A 128 -5.19 -2.41 1.93
N VAL A 129 -6.06 -1.95 2.80
CA VAL A 129 -6.56 -2.68 3.97
C VAL A 129 -8.08 -2.69 3.90
N ASP A 130 -8.68 -3.86 4.05
CA ASP A 130 -10.13 -4.06 4.09
C ASP A 130 -10.54 -4.70 5.42
N PRO A 131 -10.90 -3.90 6.42
CA PRO A 131 -11.27 -4.40 7.75
C PRO A 131 -12.53 -5.28 7.76
N ALA A 132 -13.45 -5.09 6.81
CA ALA A 132 -14.67 -5.90 6.78
C ALA A 132 -14.41 -7.33 6.31
N ASN A 133 -13.32 -7.56 5.57
CA ASN A 133 -12.92 -8.87 5.08
C ASN A 133 -11.66 -9.40 5.78
N ASP A 134 -11.14 -8.71 6.80
CA ASP A 134 -9.90 -9.03 7.53
C ASP A 134 -8.72 -9.30 6.59
N VAL A 135 -8.55 -8.47 5.56
CA VAL A 135 -7.54 -8.66 4.52
C VAL A 135 -6.78 -7.38 4.23
N PHE A 136 -5.55 -7.53 3.78
CA PHE A 136 -4.79 -6.45 3.15
C PHE A 136 -4.12 -6.92 1.86
N VAL A 137 -3.91 -5.99 0.93
CA VAL A 137 -3.23 -6.22 -0.34
C VAL A 137 -2.09 -5.23 -0.48
N ILE A 138 -0.87 -5.74 -0.56
CA ILE A 138 0.35 -4.96 -0.76
C ILE A 138 0.93 -5.35 -2.11
N LEU A 139 1.03 -4.40 -3.03
CA LEU A 139 1.66 -4.60 -4.34
C LEU A 139 2.88 -3.68 -4.45
N LEU A 140 4.07 -4.28 -4.50
CA LEU A 140 5.31 -3.56 -4.68
C LEU A 140 5.84 -3.82 -6.09
N THR A 141 5.58 -2.88 -6.98
CA THR A 141 6.07 -2.90 -8.35
C THR A 141 6.83 -1.62 -8.66
N ASN A 142 7.52 -1.61 -9.79
CA ASN A 142 8.31 -0.49 -10.24
C ASN A 142 7.95 -0.12 -11.69
N ARG A 143 6.85 0.61 -11.83
CA ARG A 143 6.36 1.00 -13.16
C ARG A 143 7.23 2.05 -13.84
N VAL A 144 8.02 2.80 -13.07
CA VAL A 144 8.85 3.90 -13.57
C VAL A 144 10.23 3.45 -14.05
N ASN A 145 10.56 2.16 -13.95
CA ASN A 145 11.83 1.64 -14.45
C ASN A 145 11.66 1.06 -15.87
N PRO A 146 12.45 1.48 -16.87
CA PRO A 146 13.46 2.54 -16.81
C PRO A 146 12.91 3.96 -16.95
N THR A 147 11.63 4.11 -17.29
CA THR A 147 11.00 5.42 -17.55
C THR A 147 9.59 5.51 -16.97
N ARG A 148 9.17 6.71 -16.56
CA ARG A 148 7.85 7.03 -16.06
C ARG A 148 6.72 6.97 -17.11
N GLU A 149 7.05 6.80 -18.37
CA GLU A 149 6.07 6.76 -19.46
C GLU A 149 5.15 5.53 -19.42
N ASN A 150 5.55 4.46 -18.72
CA ASN A 150 4.73 3.28 -18.55
C ASN A 150 3.53 3.58 -17.62
N ARG A 151 2.30 3.48 -18.16
CA ARG A 151 1.06 3.77 -17.45
C ARG A 151 0.18 2.53 -17.20
N LYS A 152 0.66 1.32 -17.46
CA LYS A 152 -0.13 0.08 -17.34
C LYS A 152 -0.49 -0.30 -15.91
N ILE A 153 0.18 0.29 -14.92
CA ILE A 153 0.05 -0.07 -13.50
C ILE A 153 -1.39 0.04 -12.96
N GLY A 154 -2.19 0.96 -13.48
CA GLY A 154 -3.59 1.12 -13.04
C GLY A 154 -4.39 -0.17 -13.19
N GLY A 155 -4.38 -0.78 -14.36
CA GLY A 155 -5.05 -2.05 -14.62
C GLY A 155 -4.48 -3.22 -13.81
N VAL A 156 -3.15 -3.25 -13.61
CA VAL A 156 -2.49 -4.29 -12.81
C VAL A 156 -2.95 -4.25 -11.34
N ARG A 157 -3.02 -3.06 -10.74
CA ARG A 157 -3.48 -2.89 -9.35
C ARG A 157 -4.91 -3.39 -9.17
N ILE A 158 -5.81 -3.02 -10.09
CA ILE A 158 -7.22 -3.48 -10.10
C ILE A 158 -7.26 -5.01 -10.21
N ALA A 159 -6.56 -5.58 -11.17
CA ALA A 159 -6.56 -7.02 -11.41
C ALA A 159 -6.04 -7.82 -10.19
N VAL A 160 -4.95 -7.35 -9.55
CA VAL A 160 -4.40 -7.98 -8.35
C VAL A 160 -5.38 -7.90 -7.17
N ALA A 161 -5.96 -6.73 -6.92
CA ALA A 161 -6.95 -6.56 -5.86
C ALA A 161 -8.17 -7.46 -6.08
N ASP A 162 -8.73 -7.47 -7.28
CA ASP A 162 -9.89 -8.29 -7.64
C ASP A 162 -9.59 -9.79 -7.57
N ALA A 163 -8.38 -10.23 -7.95
CA ALA A 163 -7.97 -11.62 -7.87
C ALA A 163 -7.86 -12.11 -6.42
N VAL A 164 -7.23 -11.31 -5.54
CA VAL A 164 -7.12 -11.64 -4.11
C VAL A 164 -8.50 -11.74 -3.47
N MET A 165 -9.35 -10.74 -3.68
CA MET A 165 -10.71 -10.74 -3.12
C MET A 165 -11.57 -11.86 -3.70
N GLY A 166 -11.42 -12.18 -4.99
CA GLY A 166 -12.13 -13.29 -5.64
C GLY A 166 -11.72 -14.65 -5.07
N ALA A 167 -10.44 -14.85 -4.79
CA ALA A 167 -9.96 -16.08 -4.16
C ALA A 167 -10.53 -16.26 -2.74
N LEU A 168 -10.60 -15.21 -1.94
CA LEU A 168 -11.20 -15.25 -0.61
C LEU A 168 -12.71 -15.56 -0.64
N GLN A 169 -13.44 -14.95 -1.56
CA GLN A 169 -14.88 -15.20 -1.74
C GLN A 169 -15.15 -16.62 -2.24
N GLY A 170 -14.37 -17.12 -3.20
CA GLY A 170 -14.46 -18.50 -3.66
C GLY A 170 -14.12 -19.53 -2.59
N CYS A 171 -13.17 -19.22 -1.69
CA CYS A 171 -12.91 -20.05 -0.52
C CYS A 171 -14.10 -20.08 0.45
N ALA A 172 -14.76 -18.96 0.68
CA ALA A 172 -15.92 -18.89 1.56
C ALA A 172 -17.13 -19.68 1.00
N GLU A 173 -17.34 -19.63 -0.31
CA GLU A 173 -18.40 -20.38 -0.99
C GLU A 173 -18.12 -21.90 -1.08
N ASN A 174 -16.84 -22.29 -1.15
CA ASN A 174 -16.39 -23.68 -1.23
C ASN A 174 -15.91 -24.27 0.10
N ALA A 175 -16.17 -23.63 1.21
CA ALA A 175 -15.70 -24.04 2.56
C ALA A 175 -16.14 -25.46 2.99
N THR A 176 -17.00 -26.12 2.21
CA THR A 176 -17.39 -27.53 2.35
C THR A 176 -16.46 -28.52 1.64
N LEU A 177 -15.54 -28.08 0.79
CA LEU A 177 -14.78 -28.98 -0.11
C LEU A 177 -13.24 -28.86 -0.08
N LEU A 178 -12.67 -27.80 0.50
CA LEU A 178 -11.21 -27.62 0.56
C LEU A 178 -10.83 -26.80 1.82
N GLU A 179 -9.85 -27.29 2.57
CA GLU A 179 -9.23 -26.53 3.67
C GLU A 179 -8.58 -25.26 3.10
N CYS A 180 -9.21 -24.12 3.26
CA CYS A 180 -8.60 -22.84 2.93
C CYS A 180 -7.49 -22.53 3.96
N PRO A 181 -6.28 -22.11 3.54
CA PRO A 181 -5.22 -21.71 4.47
C PRO A 181 -5.71 -20.50 5.29
N GLY A 182 -5.93 -20.68 6.58
CA GLY A 182 -6.34 -19.60 7.49
C GLY A 182 -7.52 -19.89 8.41
N SER A 183 -8.18 -21.05 8.34
CA SER A 183 -9.29 -21.41 9.24
C SER A 183 -8.85 -21.96 10.62
N GLY A 184 -7.60 -21.78 11.00
CA GLY A 184 -7.10 -22.02 12.36
C GLY A 184 -7.19 -20.75 13.20
N ARG A 185 -8.03 -20.76 14.21
CA ARG A 185 -8.15 -19.72 15.26
C ARG A 185 -6.91 -19.68 16.14
#